data_903fc4298aee5117309a17455f00b447
#
_entry.id   903fc4298aee5117309a17455f00b447
#
_cell.length_a   1.000
_cell.length_b   1.000
_cell.length_c   1.000
_cell.angle_alpha   90.00
_cell.angle_beta   90.00
_cell.angle_gamma   90.00
#
_symmetry.space_group_name_H-M   'P 1'
#
loop_
_entity.id
_entity.type
_entity.pdbx_description
1 polymer ?
#
loop_
_entity_poly.entity_id
_entity_poly.type
_entity_poly.pdbx_seq_one_letter_code
_entity_poly.pdbx_strand_id
1 'polypeptide(L)'
;TFVIFISHLQKSIISLIALFCAACSCLSDPVGKENEIIIISSPEDKPHVERILGNLFSQIIYTPQPEPEFSLIYKDPWELDNVNKYGNILIASLDFPEDSTGDYLMERITQNHEKDASLFILENLYANNQIICGIHTLDAISMENEIKNNDDWILKEFRNTVTSRMTNNIFKHGYNDSLSNNILDYFGYTLDLQPDFKIIKADSLKPFLWIGRGYPYRWITIHKSGKNNYLQKKSAWDQLKIEFADLMPSIKISEFYKNTSNYQADKNMLHIMRGIYEHEESASGGPFFVYIFETESVNEVILVSGFVNYPGHEKILLLKQLEIIANTFQKGGI
;
A
#
# COMPACT_ATOMS: atom_id res chain seq x y z
N THR A 1 29.75 -55.94 5.73
CA THR A 1 28.98 -55.47 6.91
C THR A 1 29.10 -53.94 7.08
N PHE A 2 30.30 -53.38 6.81
CA PHE A 2 30.56 -51.94 6.99
C PHE A 2 29.82 -51.04 5.96
N VAL A 3 29.65 -51.48 4.73
CA VAL A 3 28.98 -50.72 3.65
C VAL A 3 27.45 -50.60 3.88
N ILE A 4 26.84 -51.61 4.50
CA ILE A 4 25.40 -51.61 4.82
C ILE A 4 25.10 -50.62 5.97
N PHE A 5 26.02 -50.47 6.91
CA PHE A 5 25.88 -49.59 8.07
C PHE A 5 25.92 -48.09 7.67
N ILE A 6 26.81 -47.75 6.72
CA ILE A 6 26.93 -46.38 6.17
C ILE A 6 25.67 -45.99 5.38
N SER A 7 25.09 -46.92 4.61
CA SER A 7 23.85 -46.67 3.85
C SER A 7 22.64 -46.43 4.76
N HIS A 8 22.54 -47.12 5.88
CA HIS A 8 21.46 -46.88 6.86
C HIS A 8 21.66 -45.58 7.62
N LEU A 9 22.88 -45.19 7.98
CA LEU A 9 23.16 -43.92 8.64
C LEU A 9 22.86 -42.73 7.72
N GLN A 10 23.24 -42.79 6.44
CA GLN A 10 22.90 -41.75 5.45
C GLN A 10 21.40 -41.61 5.23
N LYS A 11 20.65 -42.72 5.13
CA LYS A 11 19.19 -42.70 5.01
C LYS A 11 18.51 -42.11 6.25
N SER A 12 19.01 -42.41 7.45
CA SER A 12 18.49 -41.85 8.70
C SER A 12 18.79 -40.37 8.81
N ILE A 13 19.96 -39.88 8.38
CA ILE A 13 20.30 -38.45 8.37
C ILE A 13 19.47 -37.70 7.34
N ILE A 14 19.28 -38.22 6.14
CA ILE A 14 18.42 -37.63 5.11
C ILE A 14 16.96 -37.59 5.57
N SER A 15 16.48 -38.64 6.25
CA SER A 15 15.13 -38.67 6.82
C SER A 15 14.96 -37.65 7.96
N LEU A 16 15.98 -37.44 8.79
CA LEU A 16 16.00 -36.46 9.88
C LEU A 16 16.01 -35.02 9.32
N ILE A 17 16.81 -34.76 8.27
CA ILE A 17 16.86 -33.46 7.57
C ILE A 17 15.53 -33.19 6.87
N ALA A 18 14.93 -34.18 6.23
CA ALA A 18 13.60 -34.04 5.63
C ALA A 18 12.50 -33.79 6.67
N LEU A 19 12.57 -34.40 7.84
CA LEU A 19 11.65 -34.12 8.97
C LEU A 19 11.86 -32.71 9.54
N PHE A 20 13.11 -32.22 9.61
CA PHE A 20 13.41 -30.86 10.05
C PHE A 20 12.94 -29.80 9.05
N CYS A 21 13.01 -30.08 7.74
CA CYS A 21 12.46 -29.21 6.69
C CYS A 21 10.93 -29.23 6.66
N ALA A 22 10.29 -30.32 7.07
CA ALA A 22 8.82 -30.42 7.17
C ALA A 22 8.24 -29.73 8.42
N ALA A 23 9.08 -29.43 9.40
CA ALA A 23 8.73 -28.69 10.63
C ALA A 23 8.86 -27.16 10.50
N CYS A 24 9.28 -26.63 9.35
CA CYS A 24 9.05 -25.24 9.02
C CYS A 24 7.54 -25.06 8.83
N SER A 25 6.86 -24.73 9.91
CA SER A 25 5.45 -24.29 9.84
C SER A 25 5.42 -23.03 8.97
N CYS A 26 5.06 -23.21 7.69
CA CYS A 26 4.81 -22.05 6.84
C CYS A 26 3.70 -21.24 7.50
N LEU A 27 4.03 -20.00 7.91
CA LEU A 27 3.03 -19.06 8.41
C LEU A 27 1.96 -18.88 7.32
N SER A 28 0.72 -18.79 7.73
CA SER A 28 -0.38 -18.48 6.80
C SER A 28 -0.32 -17.02 6.36
N ASP A 29 -0.97 -16.72 5.24
CA ASP A 29 -1.21 -15.33 4.85
C ASP A 29 -2.04 -14.62 5.94
N PRO A 30 -1.86 -13.32 6.15
CA PRO A 30 -2.61 -12.57 7.14
C PRO A 30 -4.08 -12.43 6.74
N VAL A 31 -4.92 -12.15 7.75
CA VAL A 31 -6.35 -11.88 7.59
C VAL A 31 -6.65 -10.39 7.79
N GLY A 32 -7.88 -9.97 7.51
CA GLY A 32 -8.35 -8.59 7.62
C GLY A 32 -8.13 -7.79 6.34
N LYS A 33 -8.58 -6.53 6.34
CA LYS A 33 -8.31 -5.62 5.23
C LYS A 33 -6.87 -5.08 5.34
N GLU A 34 -6.27 -4.77 4.20
CA GLU A 34 -4.88 -4.31 4.15
C GLU A 34 -4.65 -3.00 4.93
N ASN A 35 -5.65 -2.14 5.03
CA ASN A 35 -5.57 -0.87 5.75
C ASN A 35 -6.17 -0.91 7.17
N GLU A 36 -6.52 -2.08 7.70
CA GLU A 36 -6.93 -2.22 9.11
C GLU A 36 -5.70 -2.39 9.99
N ILE A 37 -5.65 -1.64 11.10
CA ILE A 37 -4.65 -1.82 12.17
C ILE A 37 -5.40 -2.26 13.43
N ILE A 38 -5.07 -3.44 13.93
CA ILE A 38 -5.56 -3.91 15.22
C ILE A 38 -4.72 -3.28 16.33
N ILE A 39 -5.35 -2.55 17.23
CA ILE A 39 -4.69 -1.91 18.37
C ILE A 39 -5.09 -2.67 19.63
N ILE A 40 -4.10 -3.09 20.39
CA ILE A 40 -4.28 -3.82 21.64
C ILE A 40 -3.55 -3.05 22.75
N SER A 41 -4.27 -2.75 23.80
CA SER A 41 -3.75 -2.16 25.05
C SER A 41 -4.59 -2.60 26.21
N SER A 42 -4.09 -2.42 27.43
CA SER A 42 -4.90 -2.65 28.63
C SER A 42 -6.10 -1.69 28.68
N PRO A 43 -7.16 -2.00 29.43
CA PRO A 43 -8.29 -1.09 29.64
C PRO A 43 -7.86 0.23 30.29
N GLU A 44 -6.84 0.20 31.14
CA GLU A 44 -6.29 1.36 31.84
C GLU A 44 -5.57 2.30 30.88
N ASP A 45 -4.79 1.76 29.93
CA ASP A 45 -4.03 2.52 28.94
C ASP A 45 -4.88 3.01 27.79
N LYS A 46 -5.97 2.30 27.48
CA LYS A 46 -6.78 2.50 26.29
C LYS A 46 -7.16 3.95 26.00
N PRO A 47 -7.61 4.79 26.95
CA PRO A 47 -7.98 6.18 26.66
C PRO A 47 -6.82 7.02 26.13
N HIS A 48 -5.61 6.77 26.63
CA HIS A 48 -4.39 7.46 26.19
C HIS A 48 -3.96 6.95 24.82
N VAL A 49 -3.92 5.64 24.63
CA VAL A 49 -3.54 4.97 23.39
C VAL A 49 -4.48 5.37 22.25
N GLU A 50 -5.80 5.36 22.44
CA GLU A 50 -6.79 5.79 21.45
C GLU A 50 -6.54 7.23 20.97
N ARG A 51 -6.32 8.15 21.91
CA ARG A 51 -6.07 9.55 21.56
C ARG A 51 -4.76 9.73 20.77
N ILE A 52 -3.69 9.13 21.24
CA ILE A 52 -2.35 9.32 20.67
C ILE A 52 -2.26 8.67 19.29
N LEU A 53 -2.70 7.41 19.16
CA LEU A 53 -2.67 6.68 17.90
C LEU A 53 -3.70 7.20 16.90
N GLY A 54 -4.87 7.66 17.38
CA GLY A 54 -5.86 8.34 16.53
C GLY A 54 -5.28 9.56 15.84
N ASN A 55 -4.41 10.33 16.50
CA ASN A 55 -3.70 11.45 15.90
C ASN A 55 -2.65 10.99 14.87
N LEU A 56 -1.84 9.97 15.20
CA LEU A 56 -0.81 9.43 14.31
C LEU A 56 -1.41 8.94 12.98
N PHE A 57 -2.51 8.19 13.03
CA PHE A 57 -3.16 7.59 11.86
C PHE A 57 -4.35 8.40 11.33
N SER A 58 -4.36 9.72 11.58
CA SER A 58 -5.48 10.60 11.24
C SER A 58 -5.58 10.97 9.75
N GLN A 59 -4.68 10.49 8.89
CA GLN A 59 -4.65 10.87 7.48
C GLN A 59 -5.90 10.41 6.76
N ILE A 60 -6.56 11.35 6.07
CA ILE A 60 -7.76 11.13 5.25
C ILE A 60 -7.41 11.25 3.77
N ILE A 61 -7.96 10.33 2.98
CA ILE A 61 -7.92 10.34 1.52
C ILE A 61 -9.33 10.61 1.00
N TYR A 62 -9.47 11.58 0.11
CA TYR A 62 -10.77 11.91 -0.49
C TYR A 62 -11.05 11.03 -1.71
N THR A 63 -12.17 10.25 -1.66
CA THR A 63 -12.54 9.22 -2.64
C THR A 63 -14.00 9.19 -3.11
N PRO A 64 -14.73 10.13 -3.38
CA PRO A 64 -15.28 11.42 -3.04
C PRO A 64 -15.67 11.58 -1.57
N GLN A 65 -15.94 10.51 -0.86
CA GLN A 65 -16.10 10.55 0.59
C GLN A 65 -14.73 10.50 1.27
N PRO A 66 -14.59 11.11 2.45
CA PRO A 66 -13.34 10.99 3.21
C PRO A 66 -13.19 9.54 3.71
N GLU A 67 -12.12 8.87 3.34
CA GLU A 67 -11.76 7.54 3.81
C GLU A 67 -10.44 7.63 4.58
N PRO A 68 -10.31 7.04 5.78
CA PRO A 68 -9.05 7.02 6.51
C PRO A 68 -8.01 6.18 5.75
N GLU A 69 -6.75 6.62 5.72
CA GLU A 69 -5.66 5.81 5.16
C GLU A 69 -5.56 4.47 5.88
N PHE A 70 -5.65 4.51 7.22
CA PHE A 70 -5.71 3.34 8.07
C PHE A 70 -6.95 3.37 8.96
N SER A 71 -7.66 2.25 9.07
CA SER A 71 -8.79 2.07 9.96
C SER A 71 -8.33 1.40 11.25
N LEU A 72 -8.49 2.07 12.39
CA LEU A 72 -8.07 1.57 13.68
C LEU A 72 -9.18 0.73 14.33
N ILE A 73 -8.85 -0.49 14.73
CA ILE A 73 -9.77 -1.43 15.39
C ILE A 73 -9.19 -1.77 16.75
N TYR A 74 -9.82 -1.26 17.80
CA TYR A 74 -9.37 -1.49 19.18
C TYR A 74 -9.89 -2.81 19.71
N LYS A 75 -9.00 -3.59 20.32
CA LYS A 75 -9.25 -4.90 20.87
C LYS A 75 -8.71 -5.01 22.29
N ASP A 76 -9.40 -5.78 23.09
CA ASP A 76 -8.95 -6.06 24.45
C ASP A 76 -7.81 -7.10 24.48
N PRO A 77 -6.96 -7.09 25.50
CA PRO A 77 -5.78 -7.96 25.59
C PRO A 77 -6.07 -9.46 25.42
N TRP A 78 -7.20 -9.94 25.96
CA TRP A 78 -7.62 -11.35 25.85
C TRP A 78 -8.07 -11.75 24.43
N GLU A 79 -8.31 -10.78 23.53
CA GLU A 79 -8.65 -11.04 22.14
C GLU A 79 -7.40 -11.27 21.26
N LEU A 80 -6.18 -11.07 21.78
CA LEU A 80 -4.94 -11.20 21.00
C LEU A 80 -4.88 -12.52 20.22
N ASP A 81 -5.26 -13.64 20.81
CA ASP A 81 -5.24 -14.94 20.13
C ASP A 81 -6.23 -15.05 18.96
N ASN A 82 -7.31 -14.28 19.01
CA ASN A 82 -8.30 -14.23 17.93
C ASN A 82 -7.88 -13.34 16.76
N VAL A 83 -7.01 -12.35 17.04
CA VAL A 83 -6.62 -11.33 16.05
C VAL A 83 -5.12 -11.35 15.72
N ASN A 84 -4.34 -12.24 16.29
CA ASN A 84 -2.89 -12.31 16.10
C ASN A 84 -2.45 -12.55 14.65
N LYS A 85 -3.36 -13.00 13.76
CA LYS A 85 -3.10 -13.21 12.33
C LYS A 85 -3.47 -12.02 11.44
N TYR A 86 -3.93 -10.90 12.00
CA TYR A 86 -4.14 -9.70 11.20
C TYR A 86 -2.81 -9.17 10.66
N GLY A 87 -2.87 -8.55 9.49
CA GLY A 87 -1.67 -8.09 8.79
C GLY A 87 -0.93 -6.94 9.47
N ASN A 88 -1.67 -6.08 10.19
CA ASN A 88 -1.12 -4.94 10.93
C ASN A 88 -1.63 -4.96 12.35
N ILE A 89 -0.73 -5.02 13.30
CA ILE A 89 -1.03 -5.01 14.73
C ILE A 89 -0.16 -3.95 15.41
N LEU A 90 -0.74 -3.22 16.36
CA LEU A 90 -0.02 -2.34 17.25
C LEU A 90 -0.39 -2.69 18.67
N ILE A 91 0.61 -2.97 19.51
CA ILE A 91 0.45 -3.30 20.92
C ILE A 91 1.11 -2.21 21.73
N ALA A 92 0.35 -1.57 22.62
CA ALA A 92 0.83 -0.49 23.45
C ALA A 92 0.62 -0.79 24.93
N SER A 93 1.62 -0.48 25.75
CA SER A 93 1.59 -0.63 27.20
C SER A 93 2.31 0.54 27.86
N LEU A 94 1.77 1.01 28.98
CA LEU A 94 2.35 2.03 29.86
C LEU A 94 2.72 1.40 31.20
N ASP A 95 3.81 1.84 31.83
CA ASP A 95 4.15 1.43 33.19
C ASP A 95 3.23 2.11 34.23
N PHE A 96 2.69 3.30 33.87
CA PHE A 96 1.78 4.06 34.73
C PHE A 96 0.54 4.54 33.98
N PRO A 97 -0.67 4.23 34.51
CA PRO A 97 -0.92 3.47 35.76
C PRO A 97 -0.42 2.03 35.67
N GLU A 98 0.17 1.52 36.77
CA GLU A 98 0.67 0.14 36.85
C GLU A 98 -0.44 -0.88 36.58
N ASP A 99 -0.23 -1.75 35.58
CA ASP A 99 -1.12 -2.85 35.27
C ASP A 99 -0.35 -4.10 34.78
N SER A 100 -0.75 -5.25 35.33
CA SER A 100 -0.12 -6.53 34.94
C SER A 100 -0.53 -7.04 33.56
N THR A 101 -1.53 -6.42 32.95
CA THR A 101 -2.05 -6.82 31.64
C THR A 101 -1.16 -6.28 30.53
N GLY A 102 -0.72 -5.02 30.65
CA GLY A 102 0.24 -4.40 29.75
C GLY A 102 1.57 -5.14 29.75
N ASP A 103 2.10 -5.45 30.94
CA ASP A 103 3.33 -6.24 31.11
C ASP A 103 3.22 -7.61 30.45
N TYR A 104 2.12 -8.31 30.68
CA TYR A 104 1.87 -9.61 30.07
C TYR A 104 1.83 -9.56 28.53
N LEU A 105 1.20 -8.53 27.96
CA LEU A 105 1.16 -8.33 26.50
C LEU A 105 2.58 -8.14 25.92
N MET A 106 3.38 -7.28 26.56
CA MET A 106 4.74 -7.02 26.14
C MET A 106 5.63 -8.25 26.28
N GLU A 107 5.55 -8.95 27.42
CA GLU A 107 6.29 -10.19 27.60
C GLU A 107 5.95 -11.23 26.52
N ARG A 108 4.71 -11.34 26.13
CA ARG A 108 4.22 -12.28 25.14
C ARG A 108 4.78 -12.09 23.74
N ILE A 109 4.99 -10.85 23.32
CA ILE A 109 5.53 -10.53 21.99
C ILE A 109 7.06 -10.41 21.99
N THR A 110 7.67 -10.14 23.15
CA THR A 110 9.14 -9.93 23.26
C THR A 110 9.92 -11.16 23.73
N GLN A 111 9.27 -12.32 23.92
CA GLN A 111 9.92 -13.54 24.46
C GLN A 111 11.25 -13.92 23.81
N ASN A 112 11.52 -13.48 22.58
CA ASN A 112 12.73 -13.78 21.81
C ASN A 112 13.46 -12.53 21.29
N HIS A 113 13.14 -11.34 21.80
CA HIS A 113 13.69 -10.06 21.31
C HIS A 113 14.24 -9.20 22.46
N GLU A 114 15.11 -8.25 22.14
CA GLU A 114 15.68 -7.34 23.13
C GLU A 114 14.57 -6.52 23.79
N LYS A 115 14.49 -6.60 25.12
CA LYS A 115 13.41 -6.00 25.95
C LYS A 115 13.59 -4.49 26.20
N ASP A 116 14.68 -3.88 25.73
CA ASP A 116 15.08 -2.54 26.17
C ASP A 116 14.61 -1.40 25.24
N ALA A 117 13.94 -1.70 24.14
CA ALA A 117 13.45 -0.67 23.22
C ALA A 117 12.02 -0.26 23.54
N SER A 118 11.80 1.05 23.73
CA SER A 118 10.46 1.63 23.96
C SER A 118 9.53 1.51 22.75
N LEU A 119 10.11 1.42 21.55
CA LEU A 119 9.42 1.29 20.28
C LEU A 119 10.16 0.29 19.39
N PHE A 120 9.45 -0.70 18.86
CA PHE A 120 10.06 -1.73 18.02
C PHE A 120 9.06 -2.29 17.00
N ILE A 121 9.59 -2.89 15.95
CA ILE A 121 8.81 -3.61 14.92
C ILE A 121 9.21 -5.08 14.93
N LEU A 122 8.21 -5.95 14.89
CA LEU A 122 8.36 -7.38 14.67
C LEU A 122 7.68 -7.75 13.36
N GLU A 123 8.37 -8.54 12.55
CA GLU A 123 7.83 -9.03 11.29
C GLU A 123 7.57 -10.53 11.35
N ASN A 124 6.50 -10.97 10.70
CA ASN A 124 6.20 -12.40 10.50
C ASN A 124 6.12 -13.22 11.81
N LEU A 125 5.55 -12.64 12.88
CA LEU A 125 5.45 -13.36 14.16
C LEU A 125 4.35 -14.45 14.11
N TYR A 126 3.16 -14.14 13.58
CA TYR A 126 2.01 -15.04 13.51
C TYR A 126 1.48 -15.28 12.11
N ALA A 127 1.84 -14.42 11.14
CA ALA A 127 1.43 -14.54 9.75
C ALA A 127 2.54 -14.03 8.81
N ASN A 128 2.54 -14.47 7.55
CA ASN A 128 3.48 -14.00 6.53
C ASN A 128 3.24 -12.52 6.20
N ASN A 129 4.31 -11.75 6.00
CA ASN A 129 4.23 -10.32 5.69
C ASN A 129 3.38 -9.53 6.71
N GLN A 130 3.42 -9.94 7.96
CA GLN A 130 2.78 -9.26 9.08
C GLN A 130 3.71 -8.22 9.67
N ILE A 131 3.17 -7.10 10.11
CA ILE A 131 3.85 -6.11 10.94
C ILE A 131 3.17 -6.04 12.32
N ILE A 132 3.97 -6.13 13.37
CA ILE A 132 3.56 -5.86 14.75
C ILE A 132 4.45 -4.75 15.28
N CYS A 133 3.84 -3.61 15.61
CA CYS A 133 4.52 -2.51 16.28
C CYS A 133 4.27 -2.62 17.79
N GLY A 134 5.32 -2.73 18.58
CA GLY A 134 5.28 -2.68 20.03
C GLY A 134 5.69 -1.30 20.54
N ILE A 135 4.92 -0.75 21.48
CA ILE A 135 5.21 0.53 22.15
C ILE A 135 5.09 0.29 23.65
N HIS A 136 6.21 0.43 24.37
CA HIS A 136 6.26 0.30 25.81
C HIS A 136 6.97 1.50 26.43
N THR A 137 6.25 2.32 27.18
CA THR A 137 6.76 3.56 27.75
C THR A 137 6.30 3.77 29.18
N LEU A 138 7.01 4.65 29.90
CA LEU A 138 6.72 4.94 31.30
C LEU A 138 5.27 5.41 31.53
N ASP A 139 4.81 6.34 30.67
CA ASP A 139 3.51 6.99 30.79
C ASP A 139 3.01 7.54 29.45
N ALA A 140 1.81 8.10 29.44
CA ALA A 140 1.20 8.67 28.24
C ALA A 140 1.98 9.84 27.63
N ILE A 141 2.70 10.62 28.45
CA ILE A 141 3.52 11.75 27.97
C ILE A 141 4.75 11.19 27.23
N SER A 142 5.38 10.19 27.80
CA SER A 142 6.52 9.50 27.20
C SER A 142 6.12 8.84 25.88
N MET A 143 4.93 8.19 25.83
CA MET A 143 4.40 7.62 24.60
C MET A 143 4.15 8.67 23.52
N GLU A 144 3.54 9.79 23.86
CA GLU A 144 3.27 10.88 22.92
C GLU A 144 4.58 11.47 22.34
N ASN A 145 5.62 11.63 23.17
CA ASN A 145 6.93 12.07 22.75
C ASN A 145 7.64 11.04 21.85
N GLU A 146 7.60 9.76 22.22
CA GLU A 146 8.19 8.67 21.44
C GLU A 146 7.57 8.58 20.06
N ILE A 147 6.24 8.62 19.96
CA ILE A 147 5.52 8.62 18.70
C ILE A 147 5.83 9.86 17.87
N LYS A 148 5.81 11.06 18.49
CA LYS A 148 6.11 12.31 17.77
C LYS A 148 7.52 12.36 17.18
N ASN A 149 8.47 11.72 17.84
CA ASN A 149 9.85 11.65 17.35
C ASN A 149 10.04 10.62 16.24
N ASN A 150 9.10 9.65 16.09
CA ASN A 150 9.18 8.52 15.18
C ASN A 150 7.97 8.38 14.26
N ASP A 151 7.08 9.38 14.18
CA ASP A 151 5.82 9.31 13.44
C ASP A 151 6.01 8.95 11.96
N ASP A 152 6.91 9.61 11.26
CA ASP A 152 7.25 9.33 9.87
C ASP A 152 7.78 7.90 9.68
N TRP A 153 8.60 7.42 10.61
CA TRP A 153 9.14 6.06 10.57
C TRP A 153 8.04 5.02 10.78
N ILE A 154 7.20 5.17 11.80
CA ILE A 154 6.08 4.26 12.08
C ILE A 154 5.15 4.17 10.87
N LEU A 155 4.71 5.32 10.36
CA LEU A 155 3.82 5.38 9.19
C LEU A 155 4.46 4.75 7.95
N LYS A 156 5.76 4.97 7.74
CA LYS A 156 6.51 4.37 6.63
C LYS A 156 6.56 2.85 6.72
N GLU A 157 6.82 2.28 7.90
CA GLU A 157 6.87 0.83 8.09
C GLU A 157 5.52 0.16 7.81
N PHE A 158 4.41 0.72 8.32
CA PHE A 158 3.07 0.23 8.00
C PHE A 158 2.76 0.36 6.50
N ARG A 159 3.06 1.49 5.88
CA ARG A 159 2.85 1.71 4.45
C ARG A 159 3.66 0.76 3.58
N ASN A 160 4.92 0.53 3.92
CA ASN A 160 5.81 -0.38 3.20
C ASN A 160 5.30 -1.81 3.25
N THR A 161 4.95 -2.29 4.45
CA THR A 161 4.44 -3.65 4.65
C THR A 161 3.13 -3.87 3.91
N VAL A 162 2.18 -2.93 4.03
CA VAL A 162 0.92 -2.98 3.27
C VAL A 162 1.17 -2.97 1.75
N THR A 163 2.08 -2.11 1.28
CA THR A 163 2.42 -2.04 -0.15
C THR A 163 3.04 -3.35 -0.64
N SER A 164 3.95 -3.95 0.13
CA SER A 164 4.55 -5.25 -0.19
C SER A 164 3.50 -6.37 -0.30
N ARG A 165 2.61 -6.49 0.70
CA ARG A 165 1.52 -7.48 0.66
C ARG A 165 0.60 -7.28 -0.53
N MET A 166 0.16 -6.04 -0.76
CA MET A 166 -0.71 -5.71 -1.88
C MET A 166 -0.04 -6.00 -3.22
N THR A 167 1.26 -5.71 -3.37
CA THR A 167 2.03 -6.02 -4.57
C THR A 167 2.04 -7.52 -4.85
N ASN A 168 2.36 -8.33 -3.83
CA ASN A 168 2.33 -9.78 -3.94
C ASN A 168 0.95 -10.31 -4.34
N ASN A 169 -0.12 -9.77 -3.75
CA ASN A 169 -1.50 -10.15 -4.07
C ASN A 169 -1.93 -9.71 -5.48
N ILE A 170 -1.53 -8.51 -5.92
CA ILE A 170 -1.86 -7.97 -7.24
C ILE A 170 -1.27 -8.87 -8.34
N PHE A 171 -0.03 -9.29 -8.19
CA PHE A 171 0.69 -10.05 -9.22
C PHE A 171 0.74 -11.56 -8.95
N LYS A 172 0.00 -12.06 -7.97
CA LYS A 172 -0.05 -13.50 -7.60
C LYS A 172 -0.40 -14.42 -8.78
N HIS A 173 -1.18 -13.94 -9.73
CA HIS A 173 -1.63 -14.70 -10.89
C HIS A 173 -0.85 -14.37 -12.17
N GLY A 174 0.29 -13.71 -12.04
CA GLY A 174 1.17 -13.32 -13.16
C GLY A 174 0.85 -11.96 -13.75
N TYR A 175 1.42 -11.69 -14.92
CA TYR A 175 1.42 -10.41 -15.60
C TYR A 175 0.71 -10.49 -16.97
N ASN A 176 0.27 -9.35 -17.47
CA ASN A 176 -0.24 -9.21 -18.83
C ASN A 176 0.88 -8.74 -19.77
N ASP A 177 1.77 -9.67 -20.14
CA ASP A 177 2.95 -9.36 -20.96
C ASP A 177 2.57 -8.76 -22.31
N SER A 178 1.47 -9.25 -22.93
CA SER A 178 0.99 -8.72 -24.22
C SER A 178 0.65 -7.22 -24.12
N LEU A 179 -0.03 -6.83 -23.05
CA LEU A 179 -0.41 -5.44 -22.85
C LEU A 179 0.78 -4.57 -22.45
N SER A 180 1.70 -5.11 -21.64
CA SER A 180 2.95 -4.45 -21.29
C SER A 180 3.82 -4.18 -22.54
N ASN A 181 3.89 -5.14 -23.48
CA ASN A 181 4.59 -4.97 -24.76
C ASN A 181 3.91 -3.91 -25.63
N ASN A 182 2.57 -3.86 -25.67
CA ASN A 182 1.87 -2.79 -26.38
C ASN A 182 2.22 -1.41 -25.81
N ILE A 183 2.31 -1.27 -24.50
CA ILE A 183 2.72 -0.01 -23.85
C ILE A 183 4.17 0.33 -24.24
N LEU A 184 5.06 -0.64 -24.28
CA LEU A 184 6.44 -0.46 -24.70
C LEU A 184 6.52 0.05 -26.15
N ASP A 185 5.75 -0.54 -27.07
CA ASP A 185 5.72 -0.15 -28.49
C ASP A 185 5.18 1.28 -28.68
N TYR A 186 4.15 1.69 -27.92
CA TYR A 186 3.54 3.01 -28.03
C TYR A 186 4.37 4.12 -27.37
N PHE A 187 4.97 3.83 -26.21
CA PHE A 187 5.53 4.87 -25.34
C PHE A 187 7.03 4.73 -25.10
N GLY A 188 7.64 3.55 -25.37
CA GLY A 188 9.02 3.25 -25.00
C GLY A 188 9.22 2.91 -23.51
N TYR A 189 8.13 2.65 -22.81
CA TYR A 189 8.07 2.34 -21.37
C TYR A 189 7.26 1.07 -21.13
N THR A 190 7.49 0.40 -20.01
CA THR A 190 6.73 -0.76 -19.58
C THR A 190 5.87 -0.43 -18.36
N LEU A 191 4.82 -1.19 -18.15
CA LEU A 191 3.94 -1.14 -16.99
C LEU A 191 3.51 -2.56 -16.64
N ASP A 192 3.71 -2.98 -15.40
CA ASP A 192 3.26 -4.28 -14.93
C ASP A 192 1.75 -4.25 -14.69
N LEU A 193 1.03 -5.16 -15.32
CA LEU A 193 -0.43 -5.22 -15.28
C LEU A 193 -0.92 -6.61 -14.91
N GLN A 194 -2.03 -6.66 -14.18
CA GLN A 194 -2.72 -7.93 -13.93
C GLN A 194 -3.28 -8.52 -15.23
N PRO A 195 -3.41 -9.86 -15.33
CA PRO A 195 -3.84 -10.53 -16.58
C PRO A 195 -5.20 -10.11 -17.11
N ASP A 196 -6.11 -9.60 -16.27
CA ASP A 196 -7.48 -9.24 -16.61
C ASP A 196 -7.68 -7.79 -17.09
N PHE A 197 -6.60 -6.98 -17.16
CA PHE A 197 -6.66 -5.69 -17.82
C PHE A 197 -6.84 -5.84 -19.32
N LYS A 198 -7.66 -4.96 -19.93
CA LYS A 198 -7.95 -4.93 -21.36
C LYS A 198 -7.86 -3.50 -21.90
N ILE A 199 -7.57 -3.38 -23.18
CA ILE A 199 -7.62 -2.09 -23.89
C ILE A 199 -9.10 -1.68 -24.01
N ILE A 200 -9.40 -0.47 -23.56
CA ILE A 200 -10.70 0.20 -23.72
C ILE A 200 -10.65 1.10 -24.95
N LYS A 201 -9.57 1.91 -25.08
CA LYS A 201 -9.34 2.82 -26.21
C LYS A 201 -7.84 2.95 -26.44
N ALA A 202 -7.45 2.94 -27.70
CA ALA A 202 -6.10 3.26 -28.13
C ALA A 202 -6.19 4.24 -29.30
N ASP A 203 -5.35 5.29 -29.30
CA ASP A 203 -5.25 6.24 -30.39
C ASP A 203 -3.77 6.35 -30.78
N SER A 204 -3.45 5.97 -32.03
CA SER A 204 -2.09 6.01 -32.54
C SER A 204 -1.69 7.37 -33.10
N LEU A 205 -2.65 8.23 -33.44
CA LEU A 205 -2.40 9.59 -33.93
C LEU A 205 -2.10 10.56 -32.78
N LYS A 206 -2.80 10.37 -31.66
CA LYS A 206 -2.49 11.01 -30.38
C LYS A 206 -2.02 9.90 -29.45
N PRO A 207 -0.72 9.77 -29.09
CA PRO A 207 -0.25 8.70 -28.22
C PRO A 207 -1.04 8.65 -26.91
N PHE A 208 -2.14 7.89 -26.93
CA PHE A 208 -3.08 7.72 -25.83
C PHE A 208 -3.52 6.26 -25.75
N LEU A 209 -3.42 5.72 -24.55
CA LEU A 209 -3.90 4.38 -24.23
C LEU A 209 -4.78 4.44 -22.99
N TRP A 210 -5.99 3.87 -23.08
CA TRP A 210 -6.91 3.67 -21.97
C TRP A 210 -7.11 2.17 -21.78
N ILE A 211 -6.71 1.68 -20.64
CA ILE A 211 -6.83 0.28 -20.24
C ILE A 211 -7.64 0.17 -18.95
N GLY A 212 -8.26 -0.96 -18.72
CA GLY A 212 -9.06 -1.16 -17.51
C GLY A 212 -9.48 -2.59 -17.29
N ARG A 213 -10.07 -2.80 -16.14
CA ARG A 213 -10.65 -4.08 -15.73
C ARG A 213 -12.07 -3.91 -15.23
N GLY A 214 -12.82 -5.05 -15.17
CA GLY A 214 -14.22 -5.09 -14.79
C GLY A 214 -14.52 -4.60 -13.37
N TYR A 215 -15.81 -4.65 -13.03
CA TYR A 215 -16.33 -4.16 -11.76
C TYR A 215 -15.71 -4.87 -10.54
N PRO A 216 -15.34 -4.13 -9.48
CA PRO A 216 -15.29 -2.66 -9.40
C PRO A 216 -14.32 -2.07 -10.43
N TYR A 217 -14.78 -1.05 -11.18
CA TYR A 217 -14.01 -0.55 -12.31
C TYR A 217 -12.75 0.17 -11.86
N ARG A 218 -11.63 -0.20 -12.48
CA ARG A 218 -10.31 0.39 -12.31
C ARG A 218 -9.71 0.63 -13.69
N TRP A 219 -9.32 1.87 -13.95
CA TRP A 219 -8.78 2.27 -15.25
C TRP A 219 -7.41 2.89 -15.06
N ILE A 220 -6.56 2.69 -16.06
CA ILE A 220 -5.29 3.40 -16.20
C ILE A 220 -5.29 4.04 -17.58
N THR A 221 -4.88 5.31 -17.65
CA THR A 221 -4.61 5.97 -18.92
C THR A 221 -3.15 6.38 -18.98
N ILE A 222 -2.57 6.29 -20.19
CA ILE A 222 -1.21 6.71 -20.47
C ILE A 222 -1.26 7.64 -21.67
N HIS A 223 -0.67 8.82 -21.56
CA HIS A 223 -0.54 9.74 -22.70
C HIS A 223 0.68 10.64 -22.57
N LYS A 224 1.09 11.21 -23.70
CA LYS A 224 2.21 12.17 -23.79
C LYS A 224 1.69 13.59 -23.79
N SER A 225 2.44 14.49 -23.17
CA SER A 225 2.15 15.93 -23.15
C SER A 225 3.41 16.78 -23.11
N GLY A 226 3.23 18.08 -23.35
CA GLY A 226 4.32 19.05 -23.29
C GLY A 226 4.74 19.35 -21.85
N LYS A 227 6.03 19.19 -21.51
CA LYS A 227 6.58 19.39 -20.17
C LYS A 227 6.28 20.76 -19.57
N ASN A 228 6.35 21.83 -20.39
CA ASN A 228 6.16 23.21 -19.92
C ASN A 228 4.78 23.43 -19.27
N ASN A 229 3.76 22.68 -19.69
CA ASN A 229 2.41 22.76 -19.16
C ASN A 229 2.31 22.25 -17.72
N TYR A 230 3.26 21.40 -17.30
CA TYR A 230 3.26 20.72 -16.01
C TYR A 230 4.32 21.19 -15.01
N LEU A 231 5.14 22.19 -15.39
CA LEU A 231 6.14 22.76 -14.49
C LEU A 231 5.54 23.51 -13.30
N GLN A 232 4.36 24.12 -13.47
CA GLN A 232 3.66 24.86 -12.43
C GLN A 232 2.36 24.15 -12.05
N LYS A 233 2.12 23.98 -10.74
CA LYS A 233 0.93 23.27 -10.22
C LYS A 233 -0.40 23.80 -10.75
N LYS A 234 -0.54 25.12 -10.90
CA LYS A 234 -1.79 25.73 -11.39
C LYS A 234 -2.02 25.42 -12.86
N SER A 235 -1.04 25.65 -13.71
CA SER A 235 -1.14 25.36 -15.15
C SER A 235 -1.33 23.87 -15.43
N ALA A 236 -0.75 22.99 -14.59
CA ALA A 236 -0.90 21.55 -14.70
C ALA A 236 -2.38 21.11 -14.58
N TRP A 237 -3.14 21.66 -13.65
CA TRP A 237 -4.58 21.37 -13.53
C TRP A 237 -5.40 21.89 -14.70
N ASP A 238 -5.09 23.08 -15.21
CA ASP A 238 -5.80 23.65 -16.36
C ASP A 238 -5.50 22.83 -17.63
N GLN A 239 -4.24 22.44 -17.83
CA GLN A 239 -3.84 21.58 -18.94
C GLN A 239 -4.49 20.20 -18.86
N LEU A 240 -4.47 19.58 -17.68
CA LEU A 240 -5.06 18.26 -17.47
C LEU A 240 -6.58 18.25 -17.78
N LYS A 241 -7.30 19.32 -17.45
CA LYS A 241 -8.72 19.47 -17.82
C LYS A 241 -8.92 19.48 -19.33
N ILE A 242 -8.08 20.22 -20.07
CA ILE A 242 -8.14 20.30 -21.54
C ILE A 242 -7.85 18.92 -22.14
N GLU A 243 -6.83 18.22 -21.67
CA GLU A 243 -6.44 16.91 -22.18
C GLU A 243 -7.50 15.84 -21.86
N PHE A 244 -8.06 15.83 -20.66
CA PHE A 244 -9.13 14.88 -20.33
C PHE A 244 -10.38 15.11 -21.16
N ALA A 245 -10.75 16.38 -21.41
CA ALA A 245 -11.89 16.69 -22.26
C ALA A 245 -11.71 16.23 -23.73
N ASP A 246 -10.48 16.27 -24.24
CA ASP A 246 -10.16 15.80 -25.59
C ASP A 246 -10.04 14.26 -25.67
N LEU A 247 -9.39 13.64 -24.70
CA LEU A 247 -9.07 12.20 -24.70
C LEU A 247 -10.21 11.34 -24.14
N MET A 248 -10.92 11.84 -23.14
CA MET A 248 -11.97 11.15 -22.38
C MET A 248 -13.16 12.10 -22.14
N PRO A 249 -13.94 12.47 -23.16
CA PRO A 249 -14.97 13.52 -23.05
C PRO A 249 -16.04 13.28 -21.99
N SER A 250 -16.29 12.03 -21.60
CA SER A 250 -17.23 11.70 -20.52
C SER A 250 -16.68 11.93 -19.09
N ILE A 251 -15.37 12.23 -18.95
CA ILE A 251 -14.70 12.39 -17.67
C ILE A 251 -14.41 13.87 -17.42
N LYS A 252 -14.97 14.41 -16.34
CA LYS A 252 -14.69 15.77 -15.88
C LYS A 252 -13.96 15.76 -14.54
N ILE A 253 -12.99 16.65 -14.39
CA ILE A 253 -12.33 16.87 -13.11
C ILE A 253 -13.22 17.72 -12.23
N SER A 254 -13.60 17.18 -11.07
CA SER A 254 -14.39 17.90 -10.07
C SER A 254 -13.58 19.03 -9.43
N GLU A 255 -14.23 20.15 -9.16
CA GLU A 255 -13.64 21.25 -8.39
C GLU A 255 -13.62 20.98 -6.87
N PHE A 256 -14.31 19.93 -6.42
CA PHE A 256 -14.46 19.61 -5.00
C PHE A 256 -13.13 19.30 -4.31
N TYR A 257 -12.24 18.52 -4.97
CA TYR A 257 -10.96 18.16 -4.39
C TYR A 257 -9.87 18.06 -5.46
N LYS A 258 -8.77 18.78 -5.20
CA LYS A 258 -7.55 18.77 -6.00
C LYS A 258 -6.35 18.92 -5.08
N ASN A 259 -5.39 18.04 -5.21
CA ASN A 259 -4.14 18.08 -4.47
C ASN A 259 -2.97 17.85 -5.42
N THR A 260 -1.87 18.54 -5.21
CA THR A 260 -0.62 18.32 -5.96
C THR A 260 0.54 18.28 -4.98
N SER A 261 1.26 17.17 -4.99
CA SER A 261 2.48 16.96 -4.23
C SER A 261 3.69 16.82 -5.15
N ASN A 262 4.84 17.29 -4.68
CA ASN A 262 6.10 16.99 -5.33
C ASN A 262 6.52 15.59 -4.93
N TYR A 263 7.10 14.86 -5.87
CA TYR A 263 7.66 13.54 -5.59
C TYR A 263 9.15 13.68 -5.27
N GLN A 264 9.63 13.01 -4.22
CA GLN A 264 11.02 13.09 -3.75
C GLN A 264 11.81 11.78 -3.93
N ALA A 265 11.35 10.84 -4.76
CA ALA A 265 12.03 9.56 -4.92
C ALA A 265 12.77 9.44 -6.26
N ASP A 266 13.59 8.37 -6.40
CA ASP A 266 14.56 8.06 -7.46
C ASP A 266 14.00 7.91 -8.90
N LYS A 267 12.74 8.22 -9.13
CA LYS A 267 12.11 8.20 -10.46
C LYS A 267 12.00 9.64 -10.99
N ASN A 268 12.22 9.84 -12.26
CA ASN A 268 12.05 11.12 -12.97
C ASN A 268 10.58 11.58 -12.99
N MET A 269 10.01 11.80 -11.81
CA MET A 269 8.62 12.21 -11.61
C MET A 269 8.57 13.66 -11.14
N LEU A 270 7.85 14.53 -11.89
CA LEU A 270 7.69 15.94 -11.55
C LEU A 270 6.70 16.15 -10.42
N HIS A 271 5.49 15.65 -10.59
CA HIS A 271 4.37 15.86 -9.69
C HIS A 271 3.47 14.64 -9.59
N ILE A 272 2.79 14.52 -8.46
CA ILE A 272 1.64 13.65 -8.27
C ILE A 272 0.42 14.56 -8.08
N MET A 273 -0.58 14.40 -8.94
CA MET A 273 -1.86 15.10 -8.84
C MET A 273 -2.91 14.09 -8.38
N ARG A 274 -3.72 14.47 -7.40
CA ARG A 274 -4.84 13.65 -6.91
C ARG A 274 -6.11 14.48 -6.93
N GLY A 275 -7.20 13.91 -7.41
CA GLY A 275 -8.47 14.59 -7.52
C GLY A 275 -9.66 13.66 -7.54
N ILE A 276 -10.82 14.25 -7.74
CA ILE A 276 -12.08 13.54 -7.96
C ILE A 276 -12.53 13.83 -9.38
N TYR A 277 -12.96 12.79 -10.08
CA TYR A 277 -13.61 12.94 -11.38
C TYR A 277 -15.11 12.65 -11.28
N GLU A 278 -15.86 13.22 -12.21
CA GLU A 278 -17.27 13.00 -12.45
C GLU A 278 -17.46 12.41 -13.85
N HIS A 279 -18.36 11.44 -13.97
CA HIS A 279 -18.73 10.85 -15.25
C HIS A 279 -20.10 11.38 -15.66
N GLU A 280 -20.17 12.14 -16.75
CA GLU A 280 -21.37 12.89 -17.13
C GLU A 280 -22.59 11.99 -17.38
N GLU A 281 -22.41 10.87 -18.08
CA GLU A 281 -23.53 10.03 -18.53
C GLU A 281 -24.08 9.11 -17.43
N SER A 282 -23.28 8.74 -16.44
CA SER A 282 -23.66 7.73 -15.44
C SER A 282 -23.95 8.31 -14.06
N ALA A 283 -23.92 9.64 -13.90
CA ALA A 283 -24.05 10.32 -12.60
C ALA A 283 -23.18 9.67 -11.51
N SER A 284 -22.00 9.20 -11.89
CA SER A 284 -21.04 8.52 -11.04
C SER A 284 -19.69 9.24 -11.09
N GLY A 285 -18.80 8.87 -10.21
CA GLY A 285 -17.45 9.43 -10.16
C GLY A 285 -16.60 8.68 -9.16
N GLY A 286 -15.38 9.16 -8.98
CA GLY A 286 -14.47 8.53 -8.05
C GLY A 286 -13.16 9.28 -7.91
N PRO A 287 -12.23 8.75 -7.11
CA PRO A 287 -10.90 9.29 -7.01
C PRO A 287 -10.09 8.95 -8.25
N PHE A 288 -9.14 9.83 -8.55
CA PHE A 288 -8.09 9.58 -9.51
C PHE A 288 -6.76 10.16 -9.04
N PHE A 289 -5.67 9.64 -9.60
CA PHE A 289 -4.35 10.25 -9.52
C PHE A 289 -3.73 10.37 -10.92
N VAL A 290 -2.76 11.25 -11.03
CA VAL A 290 -1.90 11.39 -12.21
C VAL A 290 -0.46 11.47 -11.75
N TYR A 291 0.36 10.54 -12.24
CA TYR A 291 1.81 10.55 -12.10
C TYR A 291 2.41 11.14 -13.38
N ILE A 292 3.21 12.18 -13.25
CA ILE A 292 3.82 12.91 -14.35
C ILE A 292 5.29 12.58 -14.40
N PHE A 293 5.69 11.76 -15.38
CA PHE A 293 7.06 11.31 -15.57
C PHE A 293 7.78 12.16 -16.61
N GLU A 294 9.00 12.58 -16.28
CA GLU A 294 9.92 13.16 -17.28
C GLU A 294 10.39 12.08 -18.24
N THR A 295 10.47 12.43 -19.53
CA THR A 295 11.06 11.58 -20.57
C THR A 295 12.48 12.03 -20.85
N GLU A 296 13.20 11.29 -21.72
CA GLU A 296 14.50 11.72 -22.25
C GLU A 296 14.39 12.95 -23.16
N SER A 297 13.21 13.18 -23.73
CA SER A 297 12.91 14.39 -24.46
C SER A 297 12.77 15.56 -23.51
N VAL A 298 13.56 16.59 -23.68
CA VAL A 298 13.61 17.78 -22.80
C VAL A 298 12.24 18.49 -22.68
N ASN A 299 11.38 18.34 -23.67
CA ASN A 299 10.09 19.04 -23.76
C ASN A 299 8.87 18.15 -23.59
N GLU A 300 9.04 16.87 -23.25
CA GLU A 300 7.94 15.90 -23.16
C GLU A 300 7.84 15.30 -21.76
N VAL A 301 6.61 15.02 -21.35
CA VAL A 301 6.29 14.21 -20.17
C VAL A 301 5.30 13.10 -20.55
N ILE A 302 5.30 12.01 -19.79
CA ILE A 302 4.28 10.97 -19.87
C ILE A 302 3.44 11.03 -18.60
N LEU A 303 2.13 11.06 -18.79
CA LEU A 303 1.15 11.01 -17.71
C LEU A 303 0.60 9.59 -17.62
N VAL A 304 0.70 9.02 -16.41
CA VAL A 304 0.06 7.75 -16.04
C VAL A 304 -1.01 8.08 -15.02
N SER A 305 -2.28 7.91 -15.40
CA SER A 305 -3.42 8.25 -14.54
C SER A 305 -4.18 7.00 -14.14
N GLY A 306 -4.58 6.91 -12.89
CA GLY A 306 -5.40 5.80 -12.36
C GLY A 306 -6.76 6.31 -11.86
N PHE A 307 -7.84 5.59 -12.19
CA PHE A 307 -9.23 5.95 -11.88
C PHE A 307 -9.96 4.78 -11.23
N VAL A 308 -10.74 5.05 -10.19
CA VAL A 308 -11.59 4.05 -9.54
C VAL A 308 -13.06 4.46 -9.65
N ASN A 309 -13.92 3.54 -10.10
CA ASN A 309 -15.36 3.69 -10.05
C ASN A 309 -15.98 2.52 -9.26
N TYR A 310 -16.48 2.83 -8.08
CA TYR A 310 -17.11 1.87 -7.18
C TYR A 310 -18.13 2.59 -6.29
N PRO A 311 -19.28 3.02 -6.87
CA PRO A 311 -20.29 3.80 -6.15
C PRO A 311 -20.78 3.08 -4.90
N GLY A 312 -20.95 3.83 -3.79
CA GLY A 312 -21.46 3.31 -2.53
C GLY A 312 -20.48 2.49 -1.69
N HIS A 313 -19.24 2.31 -2.13
CA HIS A 313 -18.24 1.50 -1.43
C HIS A 313 -16.93 2.26 -1.21
N GLU A 314 -16.11 1.76 -0.27
CA GLU A 314 -14.74 2.23 -0.04
C GLU A 314 -13.86 2.01 -1.27
N LYS A 315 -13.02 2.98 -1.60
CA LYS A 315 -12.19 2.98 -2.82
C LYS A 315 -10.70 3.07 -2.55
N ILE A 316 -10.32 3.35 -1.32
CA ILE A 316 -8.91 3.60 -0.96
C ILE A 316 -8.00 2.45 -1.33
N LEU A 317 -8.37 1.20 -1.05
CA LEU A 317 -7.56 0.03 -1.39
C LEU A 317 -7.49 -0.21 -2.90
N LEU A 318 -8.57 0.10 -3.64
CA LEU A 318 -8.57 0.02 -5.10
C LEU A 318 -7.69 1.08 -5.74
N LEU A 319 -7.71 2.31 -5.18
CA LEU A 319 -6.83 3.39 -5.60
C LEU A 319 -5.36 3.02 -5.35
N LYS A 320 -5.05 2.49 -4.16
CA LYS A 320 -3.71 2.03 -3.81
C LYS A 320 -3.22 0.90 -4.73
N GLN A 321 -4.09 -0.03 -5.15
CA GLN A 321 -3.74 -1.04 -6.16
C GLN A 321 -3.28 -0.40 -7.48
N LEU A 322 -4.00 0.63 -7.96
CA LEU A 322 -3.62 1.34 -9.18
C LEU A 322 -2.33 2.15 -9.00
N GLU A 323 -2.10 2.75 -7.83
CA GLU A 323 -0.85 3.44 -7.51
C GLU A 323 0.34 2.47 -7.50
N ILE A 324 0.18 1.27 -6.94
CA ILE A 324 1.21 0.21 -6.98
C ILE A 324 1.54 -0.16 -8.44
N ILE A 325 0.52 -0.36 -9.27
CA ILE A 325 0.70 -0.65 -10.70
C ILE A 325 1.42 0.52 -11.38
N ALA A 326 0.96 1.75 -11.21
CA ALA A 326 1.57 2.93 -11.82
C ALA A 326 3.03 3.14 -11.39
N ASN A 327 3.39 2.72 -10.18
CA ASN A 327 4.76 2.75 -9.69
C ASN A 327 5.70 1.74 -10.38
N THR A 328 5.17 0.76 -11.12
CA THR A 328 6.00 -0.13 -11.96
C THR A 328 6.36 0.50 -13.31
N PHE A 329 5.79 1.68 -13.64
CA PHE A 329 6.08 2.37 -14.89
C PHE A 329 7.56 2.75 -14.97
N GLN A 330 8.24 2.22 -15.96
CA GLN A 330 9.67 2.41 -16.15
C GLN A 330 10.06 2.34 -17.63
N LYS A 331 11.21 2.96 -17.98
CA LYS A 331 11.74 2.87 -19.34
C LYS A 331 11.99 1.41 -19.69
N GLY A 332 11.58 1.01 -20.89
CA GLY A 332 11.89 -0.31 -21.42
C GLY A 332 13.42 -0.48 -21.53
N GLY A 333 13.92 -1.58 -20.96
CA GLY A 333 15.31 -1.97 -21.18
C GLY A 333 15.47 -2.41 -22.64
N ILE A 334 16.50 -1.91 -23.32
CA ILE A 334 16.96 -2.41 -24.60
C ILE A 334 17.73 -3.68 -24.37
#